data_17d334ae79ec17f95a0dc085e31d8839
#
_entry.id   17d334ae79ec17f95a0dc085e31d8839
#
_cell.length_a   1.000
_cell.length_b   1.000
_cell.length_c   1.000
_cell.angle_alpha   90.00
_cell.angle_beta   90.00
_cell.angle_gamma   90.00
#
_symmetry.space_group_name_H-M   'P 1'
#
loop_
_entity.id
_entity.type
_entity.pdbx_description
1 polymer ?
#
loop_
_entity_poly.entity_id
_entity_poly.type
_entity_poly.pdbx_seq_one_letter_code
_entity_poly.pdbx_strand_id
1 'polypeptide(L)'
;MITKLFTPMKVGNCTIPNRLVVPAMVTNYCDEDGFLTDRYMAYIEEKAKGGWGMIITEDYSVTPHGKGYQYIPGFYKDEHVALNKELTRRVHEHGSKIFCQMYHPGRQSSHAVNGNVQPLAPSGTKDPICMDLAREMTVEEIHTLVEDFGQAARRCKESGFDGIELHCAHGYLLAEFLSSYVNKRVDQYGGCFDNRVRIVDEIIAAMRKEVGDFPIQVRISANEYVQGGRTEAETYQLARHLEEVGFDAIHVSNGVYAAAPIDQIIAPMFTKHALNMEAAANVKKVVKIPVILANRINEPGMADILLEMDKCDFIGMARGSLADPYLPVKAKEGKFDQINYCIGCLQGCEGPLLTGGCVTCLVNPRVGREYETDLTKTTQPKKVMVIGGGPAGLVAARTAIKGHDVSLYEASSHLGGQFRSAAYPIGKGELSTTTSSYRANLEALNVPVHLNSEVSEEMIQEIKPDAIILATGAKPMVPPIKGIDGKNVFT
;
A
#
# COMPACT_ATOMS: atom_id res chain seq x y z
N MET A 1 -22.65 -3.73 -13.79
CA MET A 1 -21.68 -3.39 -14.86
C MET A 1 -20.85 -2.23 -14.33
N ILE A 2 -19.53 -2.28 -14.44
CA ILE A 2 -18.66 -1.17 -14.00
C ILE A 2 -18.71 -0.08 -15.07
N THR A 3 -18.99 1.16 -14.69
CA THR A 3 -19.23 2.29 -15.59
C THR A 3 -18.22 3.42 -15.48
N LYS A 4 -17.91 3.87 -14.28
CA LYS A 4 -17.04 5.05 -14.05
C LYS A 4 -15.58 4.69 -13.81
N LEU A 5 -15.30 3.52 -13.23
CA LEU A 5 -13.97 3.13 -12.77
C LEU A 5 -12.89 3.19 -13.85
N PHE A 6 -13.25 2.89 -15.11
CA PHE A 6 -12.33 2.87 -16.25
C PHE A 6 -12.45 4.12 -17.15
N THR A 7 -13.04 5.20 -16.66
CA THR A 7 -13.06 6.49 -17.36
C THR A 7 -11.82 7.31 -17.01
N PRO A 8 -11.19 8.03 -17.96
CA PRO A 8 -10.06 8.89 -17.67
C PRO A 8 -10.46 10.14 -16.88
N MET A 9 -9.49 10.73 -16.17
CA MET A 9 -9.65 12.03 -15.49
C MET A 9 -8.29 12.72 -15.36
N LYS A 10 -8.31 14.05 -15.23
CA LYS A 10 -7.07 14.83 -15.07
C LYS A 10 -6.75 15.10 -13.60
N VAL A 11 -5.44 15.14 -13.32
CA VAL A 11 -4.84 15.78 -12.14
C VAL A 11 -3.89 16.83 -12.68
N GLY A 12 -4.17 18.11 -12.46
CA GLY A 12 -3.49 19.19 -13.15
C GLY A 12 -3.56 19.03 -14.68
N ASN A 13 -2.42 19.06 -15.35
CA ASN A 13 -2.31 18.85 -16.79
C ASN A 13 -2.12 17.36 -17.18
N CYS A 14 -1.96 16.43 -16.23
CA CYS A 14 -1.78 14.99 -16.48
C CYS A 14 -3.12 14.26 -16.60
N THR A 15 -3.31 13.51 -17.70
CA THR A 15 -4.50 12.64 -17.86
C THR A 15 -4.20 11.24 -17.32
N ILE A 16 -4.95 10.83 -16.31
CA ILE A 16 -4.91 9.49 -15.70
C ILE A 16 -5.90 8.60 -16.45
N PRO A 17 -5.49 7.43 -16.97
CA PRO A 17 -6.30 6.63 -17.88
C PRO A 17 -7.53 5.95 -17.26
N ASN A 18 -7.55 5.77 -15.95
CA ASN A 18 -8.71 5.26 -15.19
C ASN A 18 -8.68 5.79 -13.76
N ARG A 19 -9.70 5.47 -12.96
CA ARG A 19 -9.89 6.02 -11.61
C ARG A 19 -9.19 5.22 -10.50
N LEU A 20 -8.48 4.14 -10.84
CA LEU A 20 -7.81 3.28 -9.88
C LEU A 20 -6.39 3.79 -9.58
N VAL A 21 -6.13 4.01 -8.30
CA VAL A 21 -4.87 4.51 -7.79
C VAL A 21 -4.23 3.47 -6.88
N VAL A 22 -2.93 3.25 -7.04
CA VAL A 22 -2.09 2.61 -6.02
C VAL A 22 -1.58 3.70 -5.09
N PRO A 23 -2.11 3.84 -3.86
CA PRO A 23 -1.56 4.77 -2.87
C PRO A 23 -0.16 4.38 -2.41
N ALA A 24 0.59 5.36 -1.97
CA ALA A 24 1.90 5.16 -1.37
C ALA A 24 1.87 4.16 -0.20
N MET A 25 2.82 3.24 -0.22
CA MET A 25 3.05 2.23 0.82
C MET A 25 4.55 1.99 0.94
N VAL A 26 5.12 2.22 2.10
CA VAL A 26 6.52 1.84 2.38
C VAL A 26 6.70 0.35 2.13
N THR A 27 7.75 -0.02 1.42
CA THR A 27 8.09 -1.42 1.11
C THR A 27 9.35 -1.89 1.80
N ASN A 28 10.27 -0.98 2.06
CA ASN A 28 11.61 -1.27 2.57
C ASN A 28 12.41 -2.14 1.59
N TYR A 29 12.31 -1.85 0.27
CA TYR A 29 12.97 -2.62 -0.81
C TYR A 29 14.15 -1.91 -1.48
N CYS A 30 14.42 -0.66 -1.12
CA CYS A 30 15.56 0.10 -1.64
C CYS A 30 16.85 -0.24 -0.90
N ASP A 31 17.96 0.41 -1.24
CA ASP A 31 19.19 0.30 -0.47
C ASP A 31 19.29 1.36 0.65
N GLU A 32 20.35 1.28 1.45
CA GLU A 32 20.58 2.21 2.57
C GLU A 32 20.83 3.65 2.10
N ASP A 33 21.34 3.83 0.89
CA ASP A 33 21.63 5.13 0.29
C ASP A 33 20.45 5.73 -0.51
N GLY A 34 19.28 5.05 -0.50
CA GLY A 34 18.06 5.50 -1.16
C GLY A 34 18.02 5.21 -2.65
N PHE A 35 18.88 4.35 -3.17
CA PHE A 35 18.81 3.88 -4.55
C PHE A 35 17.77 2.79 -4.71
N LEU A 36 17.12 2.78 -5.87
CA LEU A 36 16.17 1.75 -6.24
C LEU A 36 16.88 0.43 -6.51
N THR A 37 16.31 -0.67 -6.05
CA THR A 37 16.76 -2.03 -6.36
C THR A 37 15.89 -2.66 -7.46
N ASP A 38 16.37 -3.74 -8.08
CA ASP A 38 15.57 -4.52 -9.05
C ASP A 38 14.28 -5.04 -8.42
N ARG A 39 14.33 -5.37 -7.13
CA ARG A 39 13.18 -5.77 -6.33
C ARG A 39 12.10 -4.68 -6.31
N TYR A 40 12.49 -3.44 -6.01
CA TYR A 40 11.58 -2.31 -5.99
C TYR A 40 11.02 -1.99 -7.38
N MET A 41 11.88 -1.97 -8.40
CA MET A 41 11.47 -1.69 -9.77
C MET A 41 10.48 -2.73 -10.29
N ALA A 42 10.73 -4.02 -10.08
CA ALA A 42 9.82 -5.09 -10.48
C ALA A 42 8.47 -5.03 -9.74
N TYR A 43 8.48 -4.70 -8.45
CA TYR A 43 7.27 -4.52 -7.65
C TYR A 43 6.36 -3.40 -8.17
N ILE A 44 6.93 -2.27 -8.57
CA ILE A 44 6.16 -1.15 -9.15
C ILE A 44 5.69 -1.50 -10.57
N GLU A 45 6.57 -2.04 -11.41
CA GLU A 45 6.27 -2.43 -12.78
C GLU A 45 5.13 -3.46 -12.87
N GLU A 46 5.08 -4.43 -11.93
CA GLU A 46 4.01 -5.44 -11.88
C GLU A 46 2.62 -4.81 -11.73
N LYS A 47 2.51 -3.70 -11.00
CA LYS A 47 1.25 -2.95 -10.88
C LYS A 47 0.89 -2.23 -12.19
N ALA A 48 1.87 -1.67 -12.89
CA ALA A 48 1.65 -1.05 -14.19
C ALA A 48 1.15 -2.07 -15.21
N LYS A 49 1.75 -3.27 -15.25
CA LYS A 49 1.27 -4.44 -16.04
C LYS A 49 -0.19 -4.79 -15.72
N GLY A 50 -0.59 -4.62 -14.47
CA GLY A 50 -1.95 -4.86 -13.99
C GLY A 50 -2.99 -3.80 -14.39
N GLY A 51 -2.57 -2.70 -15.03
CA GLY A 51 -3.47 -1.68 -15.59
C GLY A 51 -3.96 -0.62 -14.60
N TRP A 52 -3.24 -0.39 -13.50
CA TRP A 52 -3.53 0.71 -12.59
C TRP A 52 -3.34 2.06 -13.29
N GLY A 53 -4.30 2.98 -13.11
CA GLY A 53 -4.27 4.29 -13.77
C GLY A 53 -3.17 5.20 -13.25
N MET A 54 -3.03 5.26 -11.93
CA MET A 54 -2.00 6.02 -11.23
C MET A 54 -1.31 5.14 -10.20
N ILE A 55 0.01 5.19 -10.16
CA ILE A 55 0.83 4.55 -9.13
C ILE A 55 1.55 5.66 -8.36
N ILE A 56 1.25 5.80 -7.07
CA ILE A 56 1.98 6.68 -6.17
C ILE A 56 3.05 5.84 -5.49
N THR A 57 4.32 6.23 -5.65
CA THR A 57 5.43 5.53 -5.02
C THR A 57 5.36 5.61 -3.50
N GLU A 58 6.15 4.79 -2.81
CA GLU A 58 6.36 4.96 -1.38
C GLU A 58 7.08 6.28 -1.04
N ASP A 59 7.30 6.51 0.24
CA ASP A 59 7.94 7.70 0.83
C ASP A 59 9.35 7.93 0.30
N TYR A 60 9.56 8.92 -0.55
CA TYR A 60 10.88 9.39 -0.99
C TYR A 60 11.44 10.41 -0.01
N SER A 61 12.56 10.08 0.64
CA SER A 61 13.23 11.03 1.52
C SER A 61 13.84 12.19 0.71
N VAL A 62 13.55 13.42 1.14
CA VAL A 62 14.09 14.64 0.50
C VAL A 62 15.42 15.08 1.11
N THR A 63 15.81 14.49 2.25
CA THR A 63 17.09 14.75 2.93
C THR A 63 17.78 13.42 3.28
N PRO A 64 19.11 13.36 3.40
CA PRO A 64 19.81 12.13 3.76
C PRO A 64 19.49 11.64 5.19
N HIS A 65 19.08 12.53 6.06
CA HIS A 65 18.70 12.26 7.46
C HIS A 65 17.19 12.39 7.71
N GLY A 66 16.37 12.26 6.65
CA GLY A 66 14.92 12.31 6.70
C GLY A 66 14.28 10.94 6.44
N LYS A 67 14.75 9.89 7.10
CA LYS A 67 14.25 8.53 6.94
C LYS A 67 13.46 8.07 8.16
N GLY A 68 12.27 7.52 7.92
CA GLY A 68 11.48 6.82 8.94
C GLY A 68 11.66 5.30 8.88
N TYR A 69 12.18 4.78 7.76
CA TYR A 69 12.55 3.38 7.52
C TYR A 69 13.90 3.34 6.80
N GLN A 70 14.67 2.28 7.04
CA GLN A 70 16.06 2.21 6.61
C GLN A 70 16.23 2.16 5.08
N TYR A 71 15.37 1.38 4.39
CA TYR A 71 15.52 1.03 2.98
C TYR A 71 14.43 1.65 2.11
N ILE A 72 14.23 2.99 2.26
CA ILE A 72 13.31 3.79 1.44
C ILE A 72 14.06 4.55 0.36
N PRO A 73 13.41 4.88 -0.75
CA PRO A 73 14.02 5.66 -1.81
C PRO A 73 14.30 7.10 -1.40
N GLY A 74 15.21 7.75 -2.10
CA GLY A 74 15.58 9.14 -1.87
C GLY A 74 15.58 9.99 -3.13
N PHE A 75 15.39 11.31 -2.93
CA PHE A 75 15.64 12.35 -3.92
C PHE A 75 16.54 13.48 -3.38
N TYR A 76 17.40 13.17 -2.40
CA TYR A 76 18.30 14.14 -1.79
C TYR A 76 19.63 14.34 -2.52
N LYS A 77 19.92 13.59 -3.62
CA LYS A 77 21.11 13.74 -4.48
C LYS A 77 20.77 13.43 -5.94
N ASP A 78 21.54 14.01 -6.87
CA ASP A 78 21.26 13.91 -8.33
C ASP A 78 21.48 12.50 -8.88
N GLU A 79 22.33 11.69 -8.24
CA GLU A 79 22.60 10.31 -8.62
C GLU A 79 21.37 9.41 -8.57
N HIS A 80 20.36 9.77 -7.79
CA HIS A 80 19.09 9.03 -7.73
C HIS A 80 18.28 9.12 -9.06
N VAL A 81 18.52 10.13 -9.89
CA VAL A 81 17.75 10.39 -11.12
C VAL A 81 17.84 9.24 -12.12
N ALA A 82 19.02 8.64 -12.28
CA ALA A 82 19.26 7.64 -13.32
C ALA A 82 18.37 6.38 -13.16
N LEU A 83 18.32 5.80 -11.96
CA LEU A 83 17.48 4.61 -11.68
C LEU A 83 15.99 4.96 -11.71
N ASN A 84 15.63 6.15 -11.29
CA ASN A 84 14.25 6.62 -11.36
C ASN A 84 13.77 6.85 -12.80
N LYS A 85 14.63 7.26 -13.73
CA LYS A 85 14.34 7.29 -15.18
C LYS A 85 14.00 5.90 -15.72
N GLU A 86 14.74 4.89 -15.29
CA GLU A 86 14.45 3.51 -15.68
C GLU A 86 13.11 3.02 -15.11
N LEU A 87 12.83 3.33 -13.85
CA LEU A 87 11.53 3.00 -13.23
C LEU A 87 10.37 3.64 -13.99
N THR A 88 10.40 4.93 -14.25
CA THR A 88 9.31 5.65 -14.95
C THR A 88 9.14 5.13 -16.36
N ARG A 89 10.24 4.84 -17.08
CA ARG A 89 10.21 4.22 -18.42
C ARG A 89 9.44 2.88 -18.38
N ARG A 90 9.76 1.98 -17.44
CA ARG A 90 9.08 0.69 -17.28
C ARG A 90 7.58 0.86 -17.02
N VAL A 91 7.21 1.80 -16.16
CA VAL A 91 5.80 2.06 -15.85
C VAL A 91 5.04 2.59 -17.07
N HIS A 92 5.63 3.53 -17.80
CA HIS A 92 5.02 4.14 -18.98
C HIS A 92 4.82 3.16 -20.14
N GLU A 93 5.67 2.14 -20.28
CA GLU A 93 5.50 1.07 -21.29
C GLU A 93 4.16 0.33 -21.14
N HIS A 94 3.59 0.33 -19.94
CA HIS A 94 2.28 -0.29 -19.64
C HIS A 94 1.11 0.72 -19.62
N GLY A 95 1.37 2.01 -19.90
CA GLY A 95 0.35 3.04 -19.97
C GLY A 95 -0.13 3.62 -18.64
N SER A 96 0.44 3.20 -17.52
CA SER A 96 0.17 3.77 -16.20
C SER A 96 0.88 5.11 -16.02
N LYS A 97 0.34 5.97 -15.14
CA LYS A 97 0.97 7.20 -14.67
C LYS A 97 1.63 6.97 -13.32
N ILE A 98 2.77 7.61 -13.07
CA ILE A 98 3.54 7.45 -11.84
C ILE A 98 3.79 8.79 -11.16
N PHE A 99 3.42 8.88 -9.88
CA PHE A 99 3.61 10.04 -9.01
C PHE A 99 4.59 9.67 -7.89
N CYS A 100 5.49 10.58 -7.55
CA CYS A 100 6.45 10.40 -6.46
C CYS A 100 5.86 10.97 -5.16
N GLN A 101 5.74 10.17 -4.10
CA GLN A 101 5.41 10.73 -2.80
C GLN A 101 6.67 11.24 -2.11
N MET A 102 6.72 12.53 -1.80
CA MET A 102 7.82 13.19 -1.09
C MET A 102 7.46 13.42 0.36
N TYR A 103 8.38 13.09 1.25
CA TYR A 103 8.13 13.19 2.68
C TYR A 103 9.37 13.47 3.52
N HIS A 104 9.14 13.81 4.77
CA HIS A 104 10.10 13.80 5.85
C HIS A 104 9.43 13.23 7.10
N PRO A 105 10.04 12.27 7.82
CA PRO A 105 9.37 11.52 8.90
C PRO A 105 9.04 12.38 10.12
N GLY A 106 9.71 13.49 10.32
CA GLY A 106 9.57 14.26 11.54
C GLY A 106 10.08 13.46 12.75
N ARG A 107 9.30 13.47 13.83
CA ARG A 107 9.58 12.68 15.04
C ARG A 107 9.34 11.19 14.90
N GLN A 108 8.69 10.77 13.81
CA GLN A 108 8.45 9.35 13.50
C GLN A 108 9.68 8.70 12.85
N SER A 109 10.80 8.85 13.51
CA SER A 109 12.10 8.29 13.15
C SER A 109 12.86 7.92 14.42
N SER A 110 13.99 7.25 14.25
CA SER A 110 14.91 6.93 15.33
C SER A 110 16.36 7.24 14.92
N HIS A 111 17.24 7.45 15.88
CA HIS A 111 18.67 7.62 15.62
C HIS A 111 19.23 6.48 14.75
N ALA A 112 18.81 5.24 15.02
CA ALA A 112 19.30 4.06 14.30
C ALA A 112 18.96 4.09 12.80
N VAL A 113 17.75 4.54 12.45
CA VAL A 113 17.29 4.60 11.05
C VAL A 113 17.79 5.86 10.36
N ASN A 114 18.01 6.93 11.12
CA ASN A 114 18.32 8.27 10.60
C ASN A 114 19.84 8.58 10.58
N GLY A 115 20.68 7.56 10.45
CA GLY A 115 22.14 7.73 10.36
C GLY A 115 22.79 8.27 11.65
N ASN A 116 22.26 7.90 12.83
CA ASN A 116 22.64 8.36 14.15
C ASN A 116 22.41 9.89 14.40
N VAL A 117 21.55 10.51 13.60
CA VAL A 117 21.11 11.89 13.77
C VAL A 117 19.80 11.95 14.54
N GLN A 118 19.70 12.88 15.48
CA GLN A 118 18.47 13.09 16.26
C GLN A 118 17.30 13.48 15.33
N PRO A 119 16.12 12.85 15.44
CA PRO A 119 14.95 13.25 14.67
C PRO A 119 14.60 14.73 14.86
N LEU A 120 14.07 15.35 13.81
CA LEU A 120 13.65 16.74 13.79
C LEU A 120 12.12 16.84 13.82
N ALA A 121 11.58 17.86 14.50
CA ALA A 121 10.15 18.11 14.60
C ALA A 121 9.85 19.61 14.72
N PRO A 122 8.59 20.05 14.55
CA PRO A 122 8.22 21.43 14.85
C PRO A 122 8.52 21.81 16.31
N SER A 123 8.42 20.85 17.23
CA SER A 123 8.65 21.06 18.67
C SER A 123 9.30 19.80 19.27
N GLY A 124 10.09 20.00 20.33
CA GLY A 124 10.83 18.93 21.02
C GLY A 124 9.90 17.95 21.74
N THR A 125 9.40 16.95 21.01
CA THR A 125 8.44 15.95 21.50
C THR A 125 8.84 14.53 21.09
N LYS A 126 8.34 13.54 21.86
CA LYS A 126 8.50 12.12 21.50
C LYS A 126 7.31 11.65 20.65
N ASP A 127 7.60 10.82 19.67
CA ASP A 127 6.56 9.97 19.06
C ASP A 127 6.31 8.76 19.97
N PRO A 128 5.04 8.37 20.20
CA PRO A 128 4.72 7.25 21.10
C PRO A 128 5.13 5.87 20.56
N ILE A 129 5.43 5.75 19.26
CA ILE A 129 5.86 4.49 18.63
C ILE A 129 7.39 4.44 18.55
N CYS A 130 8.01 5.46 17.94
CA CYS A 130 9.46 5.48 17.73
C CYS A 130 10.27 5.78 19.01
N MET A 131 9.64 6.41 20.00
CA MET A 131 10.15 6.64 21.35
C MET A 131 11.40 7.55 21.46
N ASP A 132 12.05 7.92 20.37
CA ASP A 132 13.16 8.87 20.39
C ASP A 132 12.64 10.30 20.61
N LEU A 133 13.44 11.10 21.34
CA LEU A 133 13.12 12.50 21.54
C LEU A 133 13.55 13.29 20.29
N ALA A 134 12.60 13.84 19.57
CA ALA A 134 12.89 14.75 18.47
C ALA A 134 13.35 16.12 19.00
N ARG A 135 14.24 16.76 18.26
CA ARG A 135 14.68 18.13 18.51
C ARG A 135 13.80 19.11 17.70
N GLU A 136 13.51 20.25 18.29
CA GLU A 136 12.85 21.35 17.58
C GLU A 136 13.76 21.88 16.46
N MET A 137 13.18 22.07 15.27
CA MET A 137 13.84 22.68 14.12
C MET A 137 14.05 24.18 14.33
N THR A 138 15.22 24.71 13.95
CA THR A 138 15.41 26.16 13.83
C THR A 138 14.71 26.69 12.58
N VAL A 139 14.53 28.00 12.48
CA VAL A 139 13.93 28.64 11.30
C VAL A 139 14.81 28.43 10.06
N GLU A 140 16.15 28.47 10.23
CA GLU A 140 17.12 28.22 9.16
C GLU A 140 17.03 26.79 8.63
N GLU A 141 16.83 25.80 9.53
CA GLU A 141 16.62 24.40 9.12
C GLU A 141 15.30 24.22 8.37
N ILE A 142 14.24 24.97 8.76
CA ILE A 142 12.98 24.96 8.01
C ILE A 142 13.19 25.52 6.60
N HIS A 143 13.91 26.63 6.43
CA HIS A 143 14.20 27.20 5.12
C HIS A 143 15.04 26.24 4.27
N THR A 144 16.06 25.59 4.84
CA THR A 144 16.86 24.57 4.15
C THR A 144 15.97 23.41 3.68
N LEU A 145 15.08 22.91 4.54
CA LEU A 145 14.15 21.84 4.18
C LEU A 145 13.20 22.24 3.05
N VAL A 146 12.72 23.48 3.03
CA VAL A 146 11.88 24.02 1.93
C VAL A 146 12.64 23.97 0.59
N GLU A 147 13.94 24.36 0.61
CA GLU A 147 14.79 24.26 -0.59
C GLU A 147 15.04 22.81 -1.01
N ASP A 148 15.24 21.89 -0.05
CA ASP A 148 15.42 20.46 -0.30
C ASP A 148 14.19 19.83 -1.00
N PHE A 149 12.96 20.20 -0.59
CA PHE A 149 11.74 19.81 -1.30
C PHE A 149 11.70 20.33 -2.73
N GLY A 150 12.12 21.60 -2.96
CA GLY A 150 12.25 22.17 -4.30
C GLY A 150 13.21 21.38 -5.18
N GLN A 151 14.39 21.06 -4.66
CA GLN A 151 15.40 20.26 -5.39
C GLN A 151 14.96 18.81 -5.62
N ALA A 152 14.25 18.21 -4.66
CA ALA A 152 13.65 16.89 -4.84
C ALA A 152 12.59 16.91 -5.95
N ALA A 153 11.76 17.96 -6.03
CA ALA A 153 10.79 18.14 -7.11
C ALA A 153 11.44 18.25 -8.49
N ARG A 154 12.55 19.01 -8.62
CA ARG A 154 13.36 19.07 -9.84
C ARG A 154 13.81 17.67 -10.26
N ARG A 155 14.45 16.91 -9.36
CA ARG A 155 14.92 15.54 -9.62
C ARG A 155 13.80 14.60 -10.02
N CYS A 156 12.63 14.71 -9.37
CA CYS A 156 11.44 13.94 -9.74
C CYS A 156 11.00 14.21 -11.19
N LYS A 157 10.87 15.47 -11.58
CA LYS A 157 10.52 15.85 -12.95
C LYS A 157 11.57 15.39 -13.97
N GLU A 158 12.85 15.56 -13.66
CA GLU A 158 13.96 15.07 -14.48
C GLU A 158 13.98 13.55 -14.63
N SER A 159 13.48 12.82 -13.64
CA SER A 159 13.35 11.36 -13.66
C SER A 159 12.17 10.87 -14.51
N GLY A 160 11.35 11.76 -15.06
CA GLY A 160 10.22 11.40 -15.92
C GLY A 160 8.95 10.98 -15.20
N PHE A 161 8.80 11.30 -13.92
CA PHE A 161 7.51 11.14 -13.22
C PHE A 161 6.43 12.01 -13.88
N ASP A 162 5.17 11.66 -13.66
CA ASP A 162 4.01 12.41 -14.16
C ASP A 162 3.48 13.42 -13.14
N GLY A 163 3.95 13.37 -11.90
CA GLY A 163 3.55 14.28 -10.83
C GLY A 163 4.18 13.93 -9.48
N ILE A 164 3.82 14.74 -8.48
CA ILE A 164 4.29 14.61 -7.10
C ILE A 164 3.10 14.50 -6.16
N GLU A 165 3.23 13.71 -5.09
CA GLU A 165 2.37 13.76 -3.92
C GLU A 165 3.16 14.27 -2.73
N LEU A 166 2.76 15.40 -2.14
CA LEU A 166 3.34 15.89 -0.91
C LEU A 166 2.68 15.22 0.30
N HIS A 167 3.47 14.62 1.18
CA HIS A 167 2.95 13.87 2.32
C HIS A 167 2.69 14.77 3.54
N CYS A 168 1.44 15.19 3.73
CA CYS A 168 0.97 16.01 4.86
C CYS A 168 0.00 15.25 5.78
N ALA A 169 0.17 13.92 5.92
CA ALA A 169 -0.71 13.04 6.68
C ALA A 169 0.04 12.21 7.73
N HIS A 170 -0.70 11.43 8.53
CA HIS A 170 -0.26 10.34 9.41
C HIS A 170 0.66 10.75 10.56
N GLY A 171 0.89 12.05 10.79
CA GLY A 171 1.77 12.56 11.84
C GLY A 171 3.25 12.59 11.44
N TYR A 172 3.56 12.57 10.14
CA TYR A 172 4.89 12.91 9.63
C TYR A 172 5.14 14.43 9.67
N LEU A 173 6.34 14.88 9.36
CA LEU A 173 6.79 16.26 9.66
C LEU A 173 5.80 17.35 9.23
N LEU A 174 5.29 17.31 7.99
CA LEU A 174 4.38 18.35 7.52
C LEU A 174 3.02 18.27 8.23
N ALA A 175 2.53 17.07 8.53
CA ALA A 175 1.35 16.89 9.36
C ALA A 175 1.59 17.38 10.81
N GLU A 176 2.80 17.22 11.33
CA GLU A 176 3.19 17.74 12.65
C GLU A 176 3.14 19.27 12.70
N PHE A 177 3.62 19.95 11.65
CA PHE A 177 3.51 21.42 11.56
C PHE A 177 2.07 21.87 11.52
N LEU A 178 1.21 21.17 10.78
CA LEU A 178 -0.22 21.46 10.65
C LEU A 178 -1.01 21.19 11.95
N SER A 179 -0.49 20.35 12.85
CA SER A 179 -1.18 19.85 14.04
C SER A 179 -0.90 20.68 15.29
N SER A 180 -1.94 21.23 15.91
CA SER A 180 -1.79 21.89 17.23
C SER A 180 -1.48 20.90 18.37
N TYR A 181 -1.64 19.59 18.14
CA TYR A 181 -1.22 18.53 19.08
C TYR A 181 0.31 18.45 19.21
N VAL A 182 1.06 18.57 18.10
CA VAL A 182 2.52 18.45 18.07
C VAL A 182 3.19 19.82 18.02
N ASN A 183 2.71 20.73 17.17
CA ASN A 183 3.30 22.03 16.95
C ASN A 183 2.98 22.99 18.12
N LYS A 184 3.97 23.22 18.97
CA LYS A 184 3.92 24.14 20.12
C LYS A 184 4.77 25.40 19.91
N ARG A 185 5.19 25.66 18.65
CA ARG A 185 5.98 26.84 18.32
C ARG A 185 5.22 28.13 18.61
N VAL A 186 5.97 29.16 18.94
CA VAL A 186 5.46 30.52 19.21
C VAL A 186 5.96 31.54 18.19
N ASP A 187 6.67 31.08 17.16
CA ASP A 187 7.14 31.86 16.02
C ASP A 187 6.17 31.82 14.84
N GLN A 188 6.64 32.26 13.66
CA GLN A 188 5.87 32.32 12.42
C GLN A 188 5.43 30.96 11.86
N TYR A 189 5.86 29.84 12.41
CA TYR A 189 5.48 28.48 12.02
C TYR A 189 4.56 27.78 13.02
N GLY A 190 4.08 28.48 14.06
CA GLY A 190 3.22 27.90 15.09
C GLY A 190 2.11 28.80 15.58
N GLY A 191 1.24 28.27 16.43
CA GLY A 191 0.08 28.98 16.98
C GLY A 191 -1.15 28.97 16.07
N CYS A 192 -1.47 30.06 15.36
CA CYS A 192 -2.66 30.18 14.52
C CYS A 192 -2.56 29.30 13.26
N PHE A 193 -3.70 29.12 12.58
CA PHE A 193 -3.80 28.32 11.35
C PHE A 193 -2.81 28.81 10.28
N ASP A 194 -2.77 30.10 9.99
CA ASP A 194 -1.92 30.69 8.94
C ASP A 194 -0.43 30.45 9.19
N ASN A 195 -0.01 30.41 10.43
CA ASN A 195 1.38 30.08 10.79
C ASN A 195 1.68 28.59 10.61
N ARG A 196 0.72 27.70 10.98
CA ARG A 196 0.92 26.26 10.86
C ARG A 196 0.95 25.77 9.42
N VAL A 197 0.21 26.43 8.50
CA VAL A 197 0.24 26.08 7.06
C VAL A 197 1.42 26.66 6.31
N ARG A 198 2.08 27.69 6.84
CA ARG A 198 3.17 28.44 6.20
C ARG A 198 4.26 27.56 5.58
N ILE A 199 4.70 26.51 6.27
CA ILE A 199 5.73 25.60 5.74
C ILE A 199 5.25 24.90 4.46
N VAL A 200 3.97 24.53 4.39
CA VAL A 200 3.38 23.89 3.21
C VAL A 200 3.30 24.89 2.06
N ASP A 201 2.95 26.16 2.35
CA ASP A 201 2.89 27.24 1.36
C ASP A 201 4.29 27.54 0.78
N GLU A 202 5.30 27.56 1.63
CA GLU A 202 6.69 27.79 1.21
C GLU A 202 7.22 26.60 0.38
N ILE A 203 6.91 25.36 0.79
CA ILE A 203 7.29 24.15 0.04
C ILE A 203 6.63 24.12 -1.33
N ILE A 204 5.30 24.33 -1.45
CA ILE A 204 4.64 24.33 -2.75
C ILE A 204 5.19 25.43 -3.65
N ALA A 205 5.50 26.62 -3.11
CA ALA A 205 6.12 27.71 -3.85
C ALA A 205 7.52 27.34 -4.35
N ALA A 206 8.37 26.72 -3.50
CA ALA A 206 9.70 26.25 -3.88
C ALA A 206 9.62 25.15 -4.96
N MET A 207 8.70 24.19 -4.80
CA MET A 207 8.48 23.14 -5.81
C MET A 207 8.01 23.74 -7.13
N ARG A 208 7.02 24.65 -7.13
CA ARG A 208 6.51 25.33 -8.34
C ARG A 208 7.58 26.14 -9.05
N LYS A 209 8.52 26.76 -8.33
CA LYS A 209 9.67 27.46 -8.91
C LYS A 209 10.53 26.53 -9.75
N GLU A 210 10.74 25.30 -9.33
CA GLU A 210 11.58 24.31 -10.03
C GLU A 210 10.83 23.56 -11.14
N VAL A 211 9.53 23.28 -10.96
CA VAL A 211 8.81 22.38 -11.88
C VAL A 211 7.68 23.05 -12.67
N GLY A 212 7.30 24.30 -12.35
CA GLY A 212 6.25 25.05 -13.05
C GLY A 212 4.86 24.42 -12.87
N ASP A 213 4.17 24.13 -13.96
CA ASP A 213 2.80 23.57 -14.04
C ASP A 213 2.77 22.03 -13.90
N PHE A 214 3.88 21.42 -13.47
CA PHE A 214 3.93 19.98 -13.20
C PHE A 214 2.92 19.58 -12.14
N PRO A 215 2.16 18.47 -12.29
CA PRO A 215 1.12 18.08 -11.34
C PRO A 215 1.66 17.86 -9.91
N ILE A 216 1.08 18.52 -8.94
CA ILE A 216 1.41 18.36 -7.52
C ILE A 216 0.12 18.15 -6.73
N GLN A 217 -0.06 16.97 -6.17
CA GLN A 217 -1.14 16.65 -5.25
C GLN A 217 -0.65 16.57 -3.81
N VAL A 218 -1.57 16.55 -2.85
CA VAL A 218 -1.24 16.49 -1.42
C VAL A 218 -2.04 15.39 -0.73
N ARG A 219 -1.38 14.63 0.14
CA ARG A 219 -2.05 13.65 1.02
C ARG A 219 -2.22 14.24 2.41
N ILE A 220 -3.45 14.22 2.94
CA ILE A 220 -3.79 14.76 4.26
C ILE A 220 -4.56 13.73 5.09
N SER A 221 -4.41 13.77 6.42
CA SER A 221 -5.34 13.10 7.34
C SER A 221 -6.54 14.01 7.61
N ALA A 222 -7.75 13.54 7.36
CA ALA A 222 -8.97 14.33 7.58
C ALA A 222 -9.25 14.57 9.08
N ASN A 223 -8.90 13.59 9.92
CA ASN A 223 -8.97 13.70 11.39
C ASN A 223 -7.74 12.99 11.98
N GLU A 224 -7.14 13.58 12.99
CA GLU A 224 -5.96 13.00 13.65
C GLU A 224 -6.32 12.00 14.76
N TYR A 225 -7.54 12.02 15.25
CA TYR A 225 -8.03 11.15 16.35
C TYR A 225 -7.20 11.21 17.64
N VAL A 226 -6.55 12.33 17.89
CA VAL A 226 -5.86 12.64 19.15
C VAL A 226 -6.43 13.89 19.78
N GLN A 227 -6.45 13.95 21.11
CA GLN A 227 -6.92 15.14 21.81
C GLN A 227 -6.04 16.34 21.52
N GLY A 228 -6.63 17.45 21.08
CA GLY A 228 -5.92 18.65 20.66
C GLY A 228 -5.28 18.56 19.27
N GLY A 229 -5.54 17.48 18.54
CA GLY A 229 -5.18 17.34 17.14
C GLY A 229 -6.19 17.99 16.20
N ARG A 230 -5.87 18.01 14.91
CA ARG A 230 -6.72 18.57 13.87
C ARG A 230 -7.97 17.72 13.67
N THR A 231 -9.11 18.40 13.62
CA THR A 231 -10.44 17.82 13.40
C THR A 231 -10.85 17.95 11.93
N GLU A 232 -11.94 17.28 11.54
CA GLU A 232 -12.50 17.39 10.19
C GLU A 232 -12.89 18.83 9.84
N ALA A 233 -13.41 19.62 10.80
CA ALA A 233 -13.80 21.01 10.56
C ALA A 233 -12.59 21.87 10.13
N GLU A 234 -11.44 21.73 10.79
CA GLU A 234 -10.20 22.40 10.42
C GLU A 234 -9.64 21.87 9.11
N THR A 235 -9.84 20.57 8.83
CA THR A 235 -9.42 19.97 7.56
C THR A 235 -10.18 20.55 6.37
N TYR A 236 -11.44 20.95 6.51
CA TYR A 236 -12.16 21.61 5.41
C TYR A 236 -11.62 23.03 5.12
N GLN A 237 -11.17 23.74 6.14
CA GLN A 237 -10.43 24.99 5.96
C GLN A 237 -9.09 24.72 5.25
N LEU A 238 -8.35 23.74 5.72
CA LEU A 238 -7.09 23.32 5.11
C LEU A 238 -7.27 22.92 3.64
N ALA A 239 -8.29 22.15 3.31
CA ALA A 239 -8.54 21.69 1.94
C ALA A 239 -8.74 22.87 0.96
N ARG A 240 -9.52 23.89 1.36
CA ARG A 240 -9.68 25.12 0.55
C ARG A 240 -8.36 25.86 0.39
N HIS A 241 -7.61 26.02 1.48
CA HIS A 241 -6.31 26.68 1.45
C HIS A 241 -5.33 25.94 0.50
N LEU A 242 -5.28 24.59 0.55
CA LEU A 242 -4.43 23.80 -0.34
C LEU A 242 -4.80 23.97 -1.83
N GLU A 243 -6.10 24.06 -2.16
CA GLU A 243 -6.53 24.40 -3.51
C GLU A 243 -6.10 25.83 -3.92
N GLU A 244 -6.26 26.80 -3.03
CA GLU A 244 -5.90 28.21 -3.26
C GLU A 244 -4.39 28.41 -3.49
N VAL A 245 -3.54 27.69 -2.78
CA VAL A 245 -2.08 27.76 -2.95
C VAL A 245 -1.56 26.94 -4.14
N GLY A 246 -2.42 26.20 -4.85
CA GLY A 246 -2.14 25.62 -6.15
C GLY A 246 -1.80 24.12 -6.15
N PHE A 247 -2.34 23.33 -5.24
CA PHE A 247 -2.35 21.88 -5.38
C PHE A 247 -3.40 21.44 -6.41
N ASP A 248 -3.10 20.35 -7.15
CA ASP A 248 -3.90 19.84 -8.26
C ASP A 248 -4.86 18.71 -7.89
N ALA A 249 -4.69 18.08 -6.73
CA ALA A 249 -5.62 17.10 -6.15
C ALA A 249 -5.37 16.91 -4.65
N ILE A 250 -6.36 16.38 -3.93
CA ILE A 250 -6.24 16.04 -2.50
C ILE A 250 -6.49 14.54 -2.31
N HIS A 251 -5.51 13.85 -1.69
CA HIS A 251 -5.62 12.46 -1.28
C HIS A 251 -6.03 12.40 0.19
N VAL A 252 -7.25 11.94 0.46
CA VAL A 252 -7.82 11.92 1.81
C VAL A 252 -7.49 10.60 2.50
N SER A 253 -6.75 10.72 3.60
CA SER A 253 -6.45 9.67 4.58
C SER A 253 -7.04 10.03 5.94
N ASN A 254 -6.72 9.28 6.98
CA ASN A 254 -7.15 9.53 8.35
C ASN A 254 -6.08 9.09 9.35
N GLY A 255 -6.17 9.63 10.57
CA GLY A 255 -5.37 9.26 11.71
C GLY A 255 -3.93 9.78 11.67
N VAL A 256 -3.30 9.64 12.82
CA VAL A 256 -1.85 9.80 13.02
C VAL A 256 -1.37 8.60 13.85
N TYR A 257 -0.10 8.22 13.73
CA TYR A 257 0.44 7.06 14.47
C TYR A 257 0.36 7.22 16.00
N ALA A 258 0.28 8.45 16.49
CA ALA A 258 0.03 8.74 17.91
C ALA A 258 -1.40 8.44 18.36
N ALA A 259 -2.35 8.20 17.45
CA ALA A 259 -3.73 7.88 17.79
C ALA A 259 -3.86 6.45 18.32
N ALA A 260 -4.71 6.26 19.31
CA ALA A 260 -5.06 4.93 19.81
C ALA A 260 -6.58 4.75 19.70
N PRO A 261 -7.06 3.74 18.95
CA PRO A 261 -6.28 2.75 18.19
C PRO A 261 -5.76 3.29 16.82
N ILE A 262 -4.67 2.73 16.34
CA ILE A 262 -4.01 3.06 15.06
C ILE A 262 -4.81 2.62 13.82
N ASP A 263 -5.91 1.91 13.99
CA ASP A 263 -6.78 1.33 12.94
C ASP A 263 -7.38 2.36 11.97
N GLN A 264 -7.31 3.65 12.30
CA GLN A 264 -7.77 4.73 11.42
C GLN A 264 -6.81 4.98 10.24
N ILE A 265 -5.51 4.70 10.40
CA ILE A 265 -4.50 4.85 9.34
C ILE A 265 -4.51 3.61 8.45
N ILE A 266 -4.38 2.43 9.05
CA ILE A 266 -4.24 1.14 8.36
C ILE A 266 -5.31 0.20 8.88
N ALA A 267 -6.51 0.34 8.35
CA ALA A 267 -7.70 -0.35 8.84
C ALA A 267 -7.62 -1.88 8.68
N PRO A 268 -7.67 -2.66 9.77
CA PRO A 268 -7.70 -4.13 9.74
C PRO A 268 -9.06 -4.69 9.30
N MET A 269 -9.17 -6.03 9.22
CA MET A 269 -10.37 -6.70 8.70
C MET A 269 -11.65 -6.47 9.52
N PHE A 270 -11.55 -6.13 10.79
CA PHE A 270 -12.72 -5.86 11.65
C PHE A 270 -13.24 -4.42 11.53
N THR A 271 -12.58 -3.54 10.76
CA THR A 271 -13.09 -2.19 10.48
C THR A 271 -14.01 -2.21 9.26
N LYS A 272 -14.91 -1.22 9.17
CA LYS A 272 -15.81 -1.07 8.03
C LYS A 272 -15.04 -0.77 6.73
N HIS A 273 -15.60 -1.22 5.61
CA HIS A 273 -15.11 -0.85 4.28
C HIS A 273 -15.32 0.64 3.99
N ALA A 274 -14.50 1.18 3.07
CA ALA A 274 -14.52 2.60 2.68
C ALA A 274 -14.47 3.55 3.91
N LEU A 275 -13.58 3.26 4.87
CA LEU A 275 -13.51 3.94 6.17
C LEU A 275 -13.52 5.46 6.05
N ASN A 276 -12.82 6.02 5.06
CA ASN A 276 -12.65 7.46 4.87
C ASN A 276 -13.72 8.09 3.93
N MET A 277 -14.77 7.36 3.55
CA MET A 277 -15.75 7.80 2.55
C MET A 277 -16.40 9.15 2.91
N GLU A 278 -16.87 9.31 4.13
CA GLU A 278 -17.54 10.55 4.56
C GLU A 278 -16.56 11.73 4.59
N ALA A 279 -15.35 11.50 5.08
CA ALA A 279 -14.29 12.51 5.11
C ALA A 279 -13.93 12.98 3.68
N ALA A 280 -13.73 12.06 2.74
CA ALA A 280 -13.44 12.39 1.34
C ALA A 280 -14.61 13.13 0.67
N ALA A 281 -15.84 12.66 0.88
CA ALA A 281 -17.04 13.30 0.33
C ALA A 281 -17.22 14.74 0.87
N ASN A 282 -16.88 14.98 2.14
CA ASN A 282 -16.97 16.31 2.73
C ASN A 282 -15.83 17.23 2.25
N VAL A 283 -14.62 16.72 2.06
CA VAL A 283 -13.54 17.48 1.40
C VAL A 283 -13.96 17.85 -0.01
N LYS A 284 -14.50 16.90 -0.78
CA LYS A 284 -14.94 17.13 -2.16
C LYS A 284 -16.03 18.24 -2.28
N LYS A 285 -16.87 18.44 -1.27
CA LYS A 285 -17.87 19.51 -1.26
C LYS A 285 -17.27 20.92 -1.15
N VAL A 286 -16.03 21.04 -0.66
CA VAL A 286 -15.41 22.34 -0.36
C VAL A 286 -14.28 22.69 -1.32
N VAL A 287 -13.89 21.79 -2.23
CA VAL A 287 -12.86 22.00 -3.27
C VAL A 287 -13.40 21.64 -4.65
N LYS A 288 -12.74 22.15 -5.70
CA LYS A 288 -13.04 21.85 -7.11
C LYS A 288 -12.03 20.89 -7.73
N ILE A 289 -10.84 20.79 -7.15
CA ILE A 289 -9.79 19.86 -7.57
C ILE A 289 -10.18 18.42 -7.21
N PRO A 290 -9.68 17.41 -7.94
CA PRO A 290 -10.00 16.00 -7.71
C PRO A 290 -9.66 15.54 -6.30
N VAL A 291 -10.50 14.64 -5.77
CA VAL A 291 -10.34 14.03 -4.47
C VAL A 291 -10.10 12.51 -4.62
N ILE A 292 -9.01 12.01 -4.04
CA ILE A 292 -8.68 10.58 -3.97
C ILE A 292 -9.15 10.04 -2.64
N LEU A 293 -9.99 9.00 -2.67
CA LEU A 293 -10.46 8.29 -1.49
C LEU A 293 -9.67 6.98 -1.32
N ALA A 294 -9.08 6.76 -0.16
CA ALA A 294 -8.42 5.52 0.19
C ALA A 294 -8.91 4.98 1.54
N ASN A 295 -8.48 3.78 1.86
CA ASN A 295 -8.67 2.99 3.09
C ASN A 295 -9.88 2.04 3.07
N ARG A 296 -9.58 0.73 3.17
CA ARG A 296 -10.54 -0.38 3.21
C ARG A 296 -11.46 -0.47 1.98
N ILE A 297 -10.95 -0.13 0.80
CA ILE A 297 -11.60 -0.40 -0.49
C ILE A 297 -10.75 -1.45 -1.19
N ASN A 298 -11.33 -2.61 -1.48
CA ASN A 298 -10.64 -3.76 -2.09
C ASN A 298 -11.49 -4.44 -3.18
N GLU A 299 -12.72 -3.96 -3.42
CA GLU A 299 -13.64 -4.51 -4.42
C GLU A 299 -13.92 -3.49 -5.53
N PRO A 300 -13.75 -3.86 -6.80
CA PRO A 300 -14.02 -2.96 -7.93
C PRO A 300 -15.48 -2.49 -8.02
N GLY A 301 -16.43 -3.33 -7.64
CA GLY A 301 -17.87 -2.96 -7.62
C GLY A 301 -18.16 -1.86 -6.61
N MET A 302 -17.61 -1.97 -5.38
CA MET A 302 -17.71 -0.92 -4.38
C MET A 302 -17.05 0.38 -4.87
N ALA A 303 -15.87 0.28 -5.48
CA ALA A 303 -15.15 1.42 -6.03
C ALA A 303 -15.99 2.19 -7.06
N ASP A 304 -16.63 1.48 -7.98
CA ASP A 304 -17.47 2.08 -9.02
C ASP A 304 -18.70 2.79 -8.42
N ILE A 305 -19.35 2.16 -7.44
CA ILE A 305 -20.50 2.75 -6.71
C ILE A 305 -20.10 4.05 -6.00
N LEU A 306 -18.94 4.09 -5.36
CA LEU A 306 -18.44 5.30 -4.67
C LEU A 306 -18.22 6.46 -5.65
N LEU A 307 -17.73 6.18 -6.85
CA LEU A 307 -17.57 7.14 -7.93
C LEU A 307 -18.94 7.58 -8.51
N GLU A 308 -19.90 6.66 -8.67
CA GLU A 308 -21.25 6.97 -9.13
C GLU A 308 -22.02 7.86 -8.14
N MET A 309 -21.83 7.61 -6.84
CA MET A 309 -22.39 8.41 -5.75
C MET A 309 -21.69 9.76 -5.56
N ASP A 310 -20.71 10.08 -6.40
CA ASP A 310 -19.91 11.32 -6.34
C ASP A 310 -19.21 11.55 -4.97
N LYS A 311 -18.80 10.47 -4.31
CA LYS A 311 -18.10 10.55 -3.03
C LYS A 311 -16.62 10.93 -3.18
N CYS A 312 -16.05 10.68 -4.34
CA CYS A 312 -14.67 10.97 -4.71
C CYS A 312 -14.49 10.97 -6.22
N ASP A 313 -13.28 11.28 -6.69
CA ASP A 313 -12.91 11.29 -8.10
C ASP A 313 -12.00 10.13 -8.48
N PHE A 314 -11.20 9.65 -7.53
CA PHE A 314 -10.31 8.50 -7.65
C PHE A 314 -10.42 7.59 -6.45
N ILE A 315 -10.11 6.31 -6.66
CA ILE A 315 -10.15 5.25 -5.63
C ILE A 315 -8.75 4.70 -5.40
N GLY A 316 -8.25 4.87 -4.19
CA GLY A 316 -6.98 4.33 -3.73
C GLY A 316 -7.14 2.93 -3.11
N MET A 317 -6.50 1.92 -3.72
CA MET A 317 -6.53 0.53 -3.25
C MET A 317 -5.12 0.01 -2.94
N ALA A 318 -4.45 0.56 -1.91
CA ALA A 318 -3.09 0.20 -1.55
C ALA A 318 -2.90 -1.32 -1.40
N ARG A 319 -3.51 -1.92 -0.40
CA ARG A 319 -3.39 -3.35 -0.09
C ARG A 319 -4.12 -4.24 -1.10
N GLY A 320 -5.12 -3.70 -1.82
CA GLY A 320 -5.74 -4.38 -2.97
C GLY A 320 -4.72 -4.66 -4.06
N SER A 321 -3.84 -3.69 -4.36
CA SER A 321 -2.76 -3.84 -5.33
C SER A 321 -1.64 -4.79 -4.88
N LEU A 322 -1.46 -5.00 -3.57
CA LEU A 322 -0.58 -6.05 -3.05
C LEU A 322 -1.19 -7.43 -3.25
N ALA A 323 -2.45 -7.59 -2.87
CA ALA A 323 -3.15 -8.86 -2.95
C ALA A 323 -3.33 -9.34 -4.39
N ASP A 324 -3.63 -8.42 -5.30
CA ASP A 324 -3.74 -8.68 -6.73
C ASP A 324 -3.28 -7.47 -7.57
N PRO A 325 -2.05 -7.47 -8.08
CA PRO A 325 -1.59 -6.39 -8.95
C PRO A 325 -2.38 -6.30 -10.27
N TYR A 326 -3.03 -7.38 -10.71
CA TYR A 326 -3.86 -7.46 -11.92
C TYR A 326 -5.36 -7.19 -11.68
N LEU A 327 -5.74 -6.70 -10.50
CA LEU A 327 -7.13 -6.37 -10.16
C LEU A 327 -7.82 -5.50 -11.24
N PRO A 328 -7.20 -4.41 -11.78
CA PRO A 328 -7.85 -3.58 -12.80
C PRO A 328 -8.17 -4.33 -14.09
N VAL A 329 -7.21 -5.09 -14.63
CA VAL A 329 -7.40 -5.87 -15.86
C VAL A 329 -8.50 -6.92 -15.66
N LYS A 330 -8.44 -7.70 -14.57
CA LYS A 330 -9.47 -8.70 -14.24
C LYS A 330 -10.86 -8.08 -14.09
N ALA A 331 -10.95 -6.94 -13.39
CA ALA A 331 -12.22 -6.23 -13.23
C ALA A 331 -12.78 -5.72 -14.57
N LYS A 332 -11.92 -5.19 -15.45
CA LYS A 332 -12.30 -4.74 -16.79
C LYS A 332 -12.82 -5.89 -17.67
N GLU A 333 -12.26 -7.08 -17.50
CA GLU A 333 -12.65 -8.31 -18.20
C GLU A 333 -13.84 -9.04 -17.55
N GLY A 334 -14.37 -8.54 -16.43
CA GLY A 334 -15.47 -9.19 -15.69
C GLY A 334 -15.07 -10.43 -14.89
N LYS A 335 -13.78 -10.67 -14.68
CA LYS A 335 -13.21 -11.84 -13.97
C LYS A 335 -13.11 -11.57 -12.46
N PHE A 336 -14.22 -11.17 -11.84
CA PHE A 336 -14.24 -10.77 -10.42
C PHE A 336 -13.92 -11.92 -9.48
N ASP A 337 -14.33 -13.13 -9.81
CA ASP A 337 -14.06 -14.36 -9.06
C ASP A 337 -12.58 -14.75 -9.01
N GLN A 338 -11.79 -14.30 -10.00
CA GLN A 338 -10.35 -14.54 -10.09
C GLN A 338 -9.51 -13.49 -9.36
N ILE A 339 -10.11 -12.41 -8.85
CA ILE A 339 -9.39 -11.38 -8.09
C ILE A 339 -9.03 -11.90 -6.70
N ASN A 340 -7.75 -11.83 -6.33
CA ASN A 340 -7.30 -12.09 -4.97
C ASN A 340 -7.56 -10.85 -4.12
N TYR A 341 -8.64 -10.86 -3.36
CA TYR A 341 -9.01 -9.71 -2.52
C TYR A 341 -8.10 -9.58 -1.29
N CYS A 342 -7.77 -8.34 -0.93
CA CYS A 342 -7.11 -8.07 0.34
C CYS A 342 -8.04 -8.40 1.49
N ILE A 343 -7.60 -9.24 2.42
CA ILE A 343 -8.37 -9.71 3.59
C ILE A 343 -8.16 -8.84 4.84
N GLY A 344 -7.45 -7.72 4.75
CA GLY A 344 -7.22 -6.81 5.88
C GLY A 344 -6.44 -7.41 7.06
N CYS A 345 -5.61 -8.43 6.84
CA CYS A 345 -4.92 -9.17 7.92
C CYS A 345 -3.73 -8.43 8.55
N LEU A 346 -3.13 -7.48 7.87
CA LEU A 346 -1.93 -6.70 8.23
C LEU A 346 -0.65 -7.53 8.49
N GLN A 347 -0.69 -8.85 8.41
CA GLN A 347 0.41 -9.74 8.80
C GLN A 347 1.64 -9.68 7.87
N GLY A 348 1.42 -9.46 6.58
CA GLY A 348 2.52 -9.41 5.60
C GLY A 348 2.92 -7.99 5.21
N CYS A 349 1.99 -7.04 5.20
CA CYS A 349 2.27 -5.67 4.80
C CYS A 349 2.76 -4.79 5.96
N GLU A 350 2.03 -4.73 7.07
CA GLU A 350 2.34 -3.85 8.20
C GLU A 350 3.25 -4.51 9.22
N GLY A 351 2.95 -5.75 9.62
CA GLY A 351 3.68 -6.44 10.68
C GLY A 351 5.19 -6.46 10.51
N PRO A 352 5.74 -6.83 9.34
CA PRO A 352 7.19 -6.83 9.13
C PRO A 352 7.82 -5.43 9.22
N LEU A 353 7.15 -4.39 8.75
CA LEU A 353 7.68 -3.01 8.80
C LEU A 353 7.91 -2.53 10.23
N LEU A 354 7.03 -2.90 11.17
CA LEU A 354 7.16 -2.56 12.59
C LEU A 354 8.42 -3.16 13.25
N THR A 355 9.04 -4.15 12.62
CA THR A 355 10.25 -4.83 13.08
C THR A 355 11.45 -4.62 12.16
N GLY A 356 11.41 -3.62 11.28
CA GLY A 356 12.47 -3.29 10.32
C GLY A 356 12.57 -4.26 9.13
N GLY A 357 11.58 -5.13 8.94
CA GLY A 357 11.50 -6.05 7.80
C GLY A 357 10.91 -5.39 6.55
N CYS A 358 10.70 -6.21 5.52
CA CYS A 358 10.16 -5.79 4.22
C CYS A 358 8.70 -6.22 4.06
N VAL A 359 7.94 -5.48 3.25
CA VAL A 359 6.55 -5.83 2.89
C VAL A 359 6.47 -7.20 2.20
N THR A 360 5.48 -7.97 2.58
CA THR A 360 5.02 -9.20 1.90
C THR A 360 3.48 -9.20 1.89
N CYS A 361 2.86 -10.24 1.36
CA CYS A 361 1.41 -10.39 1.41
C CYS A 361 1.01 -11.83 1.70
N LEU A 362 0.06 -12.01 2.62
CA LEU A 362 -0.45 -13.33 2.99
C LEU A 362 -1.18 -14.05 1.85
N VAL A 363 -1.88 -13.26 1.01
CA VAL A 363 -2.66 -13.80 -0.12
C VAL A 363 -1.96 -13.68 -1.48
N ASN A 364 -0.79 -13.07 -1.53
CA ASN A 364 0.02 -13.00 -2.75
C ASN A 364 1.49 -13.24 -2.42
N PRO A 365 1.97 -14.47 -2.54
CA PRO A 365 3.35 -14.82 -2.16
C PRO A 365 4.42 -14.21 -3.09
N ARG A 366 4.01 -13.59 -4.22
CA ARG A 366 4.94 -12.93 -5.14
C ARG A 366 5.33 -11.52 -4.70
N VAL A 367 4.61 -10.90 -3.75
CA VAL A 367 4.93 -9.53 -3.29
C VAL A 367 6.38 -9.46 -2.79
N GLY A 368 7.17 -8.61 -3.45
CA GLY A 368 8.60 -8.45 -3.20
C GLY A 368 9.47 -9.58 -3.73
N ARG A 369 8.93 -10.44 -4.59
CA ARG A 369 9.61 -11.51 -5.32
C ARG A 369 9.30 -11.50 -6.82
N GLU A 370 8.74 -10.42 -7.32
CA GLU A 370 8.40 -10.25 -8.72
C GLU A 370 9.63 -10.41 -9.62
N TYR A 371 10.78 -9.90 -9.16
CA TYR A 371 12.07 -9.96 -9.85
C TYR A 371 12.68 -11.37 -9.91
N GLU A 372 12.29 -12.28 -8.98
CA GLU A 372 12.75 -13.67 -8.92
C GLU A 372 11.79 -14.64 -9.62
N THR A 373 10.53 -14.25 -9.80
CA THR A 373 9.43 -15.13 -10.24
C THR A 373 9.02 -14.84 -11.67
N ASP A 374 9.79 -15.38 -12.62
CA ASP A 374 9.39 -15.37 -14.01
C ASP A 374 8.12 -16.21 -14.23
N LEU A 375 7.10 -15.62 -14.86
CA LEU A 375 5.84 -16.29 -15.23
C LEU A 375 5.79 -16.72 -16.70
N THR A 376 6.88 -16.59 -17.45
CA THR A 376 6.95 -17.08 -18.84
C THR A 376 6.77 -18.60 -18.87
N LYS A 377 6.13 -19.07 -19.93
CA LYS A 377 5.93 -20.52 -20.12
C LYS A 377 7.26 -21.24 -20.24
N THR A 378 7.39 -22.34 -19.50
CA THR A 378 8.57 -23.21 -19.58
C THR A 378 8.63 -23.93 -20.92
N THR A 379 9.86 -24.15 -21.40
CA THR A 379 10.12 -25.03 -22.54
C THR A 379 10.20 -26.51 -22.15
N GLN A 380 10.22 -26.80 -20.84
CA GLN A 380 10.30 -28.15 -20.28
C GLN A 380 9.13 -28.37 -19.30
N PRO A 381 7.89 -28.60 -19.80
CA PRO A 381 6.75 -28.87 -18.94
C PRO A 381 6.95 -30.16 -18.15
N LYS A 382 6.50 -30.15 -16.91
CA LYS A 382 6.54 -31.29 -15.99
C LYS A 382 5.14 -31.67 -15.58
N LYS A 383 4.91 -32.95 -15.33
CA LYS A 383 3.72 -33.47 -14.67
C LYS A 383 3.89 -33.29 -13.16
N VAL A 384 3.12 -32.39 -12.54
CA VAL A 384 3.23 -32.01 -11.14
C VAL A 384 2.01 -32.47 -10.35
N MET A 385 2.24 -33.26 -9.32
CA MET A 385 1.22 -33.68 -8.36
C MET A 385 1.28 -32.80 -7.12
N VAL A 386 0.21 -32.08 -6.81
CA VAL A 386 0.09 -31.30 -5.55
C VAL A 386 -0.84 -32.04 -4.60
N ILE A 387 -0.35 -32.37 -3.40
CA ILE A 387 -1.06 -33.13 -2.39
C ILE A 387 -1.43 -32.20 -1.23
N GLY A 388 -2.75 -31.92 -1.08
CA GLY A 388 -3.33 -31.04 -0.10
C GLY A 388 -3.89 -29.76 -0.73
N GLY A 389 -5.18 -29.49 -0.49
CA GLY A 389 -5.95 -28.35 -1.02
C GLY A 389 -6.04 -27.15 -0.07
N GLY A 390 -5.14 -27.04 0.90
CA GLY A 390 -4.96 -25.85 1.75
C GLY A 390 -4.32 -24.67 0.99
N PRO A 391 -4.14 -23.49 1.62
CA PRO A 391 -3.57 -22.31 0.96
C PRO A 391 -2.23 -22.58 0.25
N ALA A 392 -1.35 -23.34 0.85
CA ALA A 392 -0.05 -23.69 0.27
C ALA A 392 -0.19 -24.51 -1.03
N GLY A 393 -1.06 -25.55 -1.04
CA GLY A 393 -1.29 -26.36 -2.21
C GLY A 393 -2.01 -25.60 -3.32
N LEU A 394 -3.00 -24.78 -2.98
CA LEU A 394 -3.70 -23.92 -3.93
C LEU A 394 -2.76 -22.95 -4.65
N VAL A 395 -1.82 -22.35 -3.90
CA VAL A 395 -0.78 -21.51 -4.50
C VAL A 395 0.22 -22.31 -5.33
N ALA A 396 0.66 -23.46 -4.84
CA ALA A 396 1.57 -24.36 -5.57
C ALA A 396 0.96 -24.81 -6.91
N ALA A 397 -0.33 -25.14 -6.93
CA ALA A 397 -1.01 -25.57 -8.14
C ALA A 397 -1.07 -24.46 -9.22
N ARG A 398 -0.94 -23.19 -8.86
CA ARG A 398 -0.84 -22.08 -9.84
C ARG A 398 0.43 -22.12 -10.69
N THR A 399 1.39 -22.98 -10.38
CA THR A 399 2.54 -23.21 -11.26
C THR A 399 2.13 -23.69 -12.66
N ALA A 400 0.89 -24.17 -12.84
CA ALA A 400 0.29 -24.44 -14.14
C ALA A 400 0.35 -23.25 -15.11
N ILE A 401 0.37 -21.99 -14.61
CA ILE A 401 0.53 -20.80 -15.45
C ILE A 401 1.83 -20.83 -16.27
N LYS A 402 2.86 -21.52 -15.77
CA LYS A 402 4.13 -21.73 -16.47
C LYS A 402 4.07 -22.82 -17.55
N GLY A 403 2.91 -23.45 -17.76
CA GLY A 403 2.71 -24.52 -18.75
C GLY A 403 3.07 -25.92 -18.22
N HIS A 404 3.20 -26.11 -16.92
CA HIS A 404 3.30 -27.44 -16.31
C HIS A 404 1.93 -28.15 -16.34
N ASP A 405 1.90 -29.47 -16.48
CA ASP A 405 0.73 -30.31 -16.29
C ASP A 405 0.54 -30.58 -14.79
N VAL A 406 -0.39 -29.82 -14.16
CA VAL A 406 -0.57 -29.83 -12.71
C VAL A 406 -1.91 -30.43 -12.35
N SER A 407 -1.93 -31.34 -11.35
CA SER A 407 -3.15 -31.86 -10.73
C SER A 407 -3.08 -31.71 -9.22
N LEU A 408 -4.19 -31.30 -8.57
CA LEU A 408 -4.30 -31.11 -7.14
C LEU A 408 -5.21 -32.18 -6.54
N TYR A 409 -4.77 -32.81 -5.45
CA TYR A 409 -5.49 -33.83 -4.70
C TYR A 409 -5.73 -33.38 -3.26
N GLU A 410 -6.98 -33.48 -2.81
CA GLU A 410 -7.42 -33.08 -1.46
C GLU A 410 -8.23 -34.23 -0.84
N ALA A 411 -7.82 -34.66 0.34
CA ALA A 411 -8.47 -35.76 1.05
C ALA A 411 -9.90 -35.44 1.49
N SER A 412 -10.16 -34.17 1.83
CA SER A 412 -11.51 -33.73 2.23
C SER A 412 -12.41 -33.39 1.04
N SER A 413 -13.69 -33.19 1.32
CA SER A 413 -14.67 -32.75 0.31
C SER A 413 -14.58 -31.25 -0.02
N HIS A 414 -13.59 -30.51 0.53
CA HIS A 414 -13.52 -29.07 0.42
C HIS A 414 -12.07 -28.57 0.30
N LEU A 415 -11.86 -27.52 -0.47
CA LEU A 415 -10.61 -26.77 -0.50
C LEU A 415 -10.50 -25.79 0.68
N GLY A 416 -9.28 -25.32 0.97
CA GLY A 416 -8.97 -24.30 1.95
C GLY A 416 -8.36 -24.82 3.27
N GLY A 417 -8.42 -26.12 3.54
CA GLY A 417 -7.83 -26.72 4.74
C GLY A 417 -8.23 -25.99 6.02
N GLN A 418 -7.30 -25.80 6.94
CA GLN A 418 -7.57 -25.11 8.22
C GLN A 418 -7.92 -23.63 8.05
N PHE A 419 -7.58 -22.99 6.92
CA PHE A 419 -7.89 -21.59 6.65
C PHE A 419 -9.42 -21.34 6.58
N ARG A 420 -10.21 -22.35 6.20
CA ARG A 420 -11.68 -22.30 6.27
C ARG A 420 -12.18 -22.07 7.70
N SER A 421 -11.64 -22.83 8.65
CA SER A 421 -12.02 -22.70 10.05
C SER A 421 -11.64 -21.32 10.62
N ALA A 422 -10.55 -20.73 10.14
CA ALA A 422 -10.13 -19.38 10.52
C ALA A 422 -11.12 -18.29 10.10
N ALA A 423 -12.02 -18.55 9.13
CA ALA A 423 -13.03 -17.61 8.67
C ALA A 423 -14.32 -17.59 9.51
N TYR A 424 -14.56 -18.58 10.38
CA TYR A 424 -15.80 -18.66 11.18
C TYR A 424 -15.96 -17.60 12.27
N PRO A 425 -14.90 -17.14 12.98
CA PRO A 425 -15.08 -16.12 13.99
C PRO A 425 -15.67 -14.82 13.40
N ILE A 426 -16.48 -14.12 14.20
CA ILE A 426 -17.10 -12.85 13.84
C ILE A 426 -16.01 -11.85 13.38
N GLY A 427 -16.24 -11.19 12.24
CA GLY A 427 -15.32 -10.23 11.64
C GLY A 427 -14.19 -10.84 10.79
N LYS A 428 -14.12 -12.17 10.65
CA LYS A 428 -13.08 -12.86 9.84
C LYS A 428 -13.61 -13.49 8.54
N GLY A 429 -14.85 -13.21 8.16
CA GLY A 429 -15.47 -13.79 6.95
C GLY A 429 -14.71 -13.53 5.64
N GLU A 430 -13.98 -12.42 5.55
CA GLU A 430 -13.16 -12.08 4.36
C GLU A 430 -12.08 -13.13 4.07
N LEU A 431 -11.64 -13.92 5.03
CA LEU A 431 -10.66 -14.99 4.83
C LEU A 431 -11.17 -16.03 3.79
N SER A 432 -12.48 -16.25 3.72
CA SER A 432 -13.09 -17.18 2.77
C SER A 432 -12.88 -16.78 1.31
N THR A 433 -12.74 -15.48 1.02
CA THR A 433 -12.54 -14.98 -0.35
C THR A 433 -11.25 -15.51 -0.97
N THR A 434 -10.21 -15.71 -0.16
CA THR A 434 -8.92 -16.24 -0.62
C THR A 434 -9.06 -17.64 -1.21
N THR A 435 -9.77 -18.55 -0.53
CA THR A 435 -10.01 -19.92 -1.05
C THR A 435 -10.84 -19.88 -2.31
N SER A 436 -11.87 -19.05 -2.37
CA SER A 436 -12.76 -18.92 -3.53
C SER A 436 -12.01 -18.39 -4.76
N SER A 437 -11.22 -17.32 -4.60
CA SER A 437 -10.45 -16.75 -5.71
C SER A 437 -9.33 -17.67 -6.18
N TYR A 438 -8.65 -18.37 -5.27
CA TYR A 438 -7.64 -19.36 -5.67
C TYR A 438 -8.26 -20.51 -6.47
N ARG A 439 -9.42 -21.03 -6.06
CA ARG A 439 -10.16 -22.03 -6.81
C ARG A 439 -10.51 -21.53 -8.22
N ALA A 440 -11.10 -20.35 -8.34
CA ALA A 440 -11.46 -19.77 -9.65
C ALA A 440 -10.21 -19.57 -10.54
N ASN A 441 -9.07 -19.19 -9.98
CA ASN A 441 -7.82 -19.11 -10.74
C ASN A 441 -7.33 -20.48 -11.23
N LEU A 442 -7.48 -21.56 -10.43
CA LEU A 442 -7.12 -22.91 -10.87
C LEU A 442 -8.07 -23.41 -11.96
N GLU A 443 -9.35 -23.14 -11.85
CA GLU A 443 -10.36 -23.46 -12.87
C GLU A 443 -10.03 -22.75 -14.21
N ALA A 444 -9.66 -21.45 -14.15
CA ALA A 444 -9.23 -20.69 -15.32
C ALA A 444 -7.93 -21.22 -15.97
N LEU A 445 -7.08 -21.88 -15.20
CA LEU A 445 -5.85 -22.54 -15.66
C LEU A 445 -6.09 -23.99 -16.09
N ASN A 446 -7.34 -24.50 -16.03
CA ASN A 446 -7.73 -25.88 -16.31
C ASN A 446 -6.98 -26.90 -15.44
N VAL A 447 -6.67 -26.57 -14.17
CA VAL A 447 -6.04 -27.49 -13.24
C VAL A 447 -7.06 -28.46 -12.68
N PRO A 448 -6.94 -29.79 -12.91
CA PRO A 448 -7.79 -30.79 -12.29
C PRO A 448 -7.68 -30.75 -10.77
N VAL A 449 -8.82 -30.67 -10.08
CA VAL A 449 -8.91 -30.70 -8.62
C VAL A 449 -9.72 -31.93 -8.21
N HIS A 450 -9.05 -32.86 -7.53
CA HIS A 450 -9.63 -34.12 -7.05
C HIS A 450 -9.93 -34.01 -5.54
N LEU A 451 -11.22 -33.85 -5.21
CA LEU A 451 -11.69 -33.86 -3.82
C LEU A 451 -11.99 -35.30 -3.37
N ASN A 452 -12.07 -35.51 -2.03
CA ASN A 452 -12.24 -36.85 -1.43
C ASN A 452 -11.19 -37.86 -1.96
N SER A 453 -9.97 -37.38 -2.19
CA SER A 453 -8.90 -38.13 -2.83
C SER A 453 -7.64 -38.09 -1.95
N GLU A 454 -7.58 -38.99 -0.98
CA GLU A 454 -6.37 -39.19 -0.19
C GLU A 454 -5.34 -39.93 -1.06
N VAL A 455 -4.17 -39.30 -1.23
CA VAL A 455 -3.12 -39.85 -2.10
C VAL A 455 -2.38 -40.97 -1.39
N SER A 456 -2.32 -42.16 -2.04
CA SER A 456 -1.52 -43.30 -1.60
C SER A 456 -0.24 -43.46 -2.43
N GLU A 457 0.67 -44.33 -1.98
CA GLU A 457 1.89 -44.68 -2.71
C GLU A 457 1.56 -45.33 -4.06
N GLU A 458 0.53 -46.18 -4.11
CA GLU A 458 0.06 -46.83 -5.33
C GLU A 458 -0.40 -45.80 -6.36
N MET A 459 -1.17 -44.78 -5.97
CA MET A 459 -1.57 -43.68 -6.85
C MET A 459 -0.35 -42.93 -7.42
N ILE A 460 0.67 -42.68 -6.61
CA ILE A 460 1.89 -42.02 -7.09
C ILE A 460 2.60 -42.90 -8.13
N GLN A 461 2.68 -44.21 -7.89
CA GLN A 461 3.33 -45.18 -8.80
C GLN A 461 2.54 -45.29 -10.12
N GLU A 462 1.20 -45.20 -10.10
CA GLU A 462 0.34 -45.23 -11.28
C GLU A 462 0.45 -43.91 -12.07
N ILE A 463 0.33 -42.78 -11.41
CA ILE A 463 0.32 -41.43 -12.04
C ILE A 463 1.69 -41.05 -12.58
N LYS A 464 2.78 -41.49 -11.90
CA LYS A 464 4.17 -41.23 -12.25
C LYS A 464 4.45 -39.75 -12.50
N PRO A 465 4.23 -38.85 -11.50
CA PRO A 465 4.52 -37.44 -11.65
C PRO A 465 6.04 -37.20 -11.72
N ASP A 466 6.47 -36.16 -12.47
CA ASP A 466 7.87 -35.72 -12.50
C ASP A 466 8.26 -34.98 -11.20
N ALA A 467 7.25 -34.37 -10.52
CA ALA A 467 7.45 -33.69 -9.25
C ALA A 467 6.22 -33.82 -8.36
N ILE A 468 6.45 -33.92 -7.05
CA ILE A 468 5.41 -33.97 -6.03
C ILE A 468 5.60 -32.78 -5.08
N ILE A 469 4.52 -32.04 -4.81
CA ILE A 469 4.50 -30.99 -3.81
C ILE A 469 3.61 -31.44 -2.64
N LEU A 470 4.23 -31.66 -1.47
CA LEU A 470 3.50 -32.01 -0.26
C LEU A 470 3.03 -30.73 0.45
N ALA A 471 1.71 -30.52 0.52
CA ALA A 471 1.04 -29.39 1.14
C ALA A 471 -0.07 -29.85 2.11
N THR A 472 0.16 -30.99 2.80
CA THR A 472 -0.82 -31.67 3.64
C THR A 472 -1.14 -30.96 4.96
N GLY A 473 -0.47 -29.83 5.23
CA GLY A 473 -0.70 -29.00 6.41
C GLY A 473 -0.12 -29.59 7.71
N ALA A 474 -0.71 -29.18 8.82
CA ALA A 474 -0.29 -29.59 10.17
C ALA A 474 -1.48 -30.05 11.00
N LYS A 475 -1.23 -30.87 12.00
CA LYS A 475 -2.21 -31.24 13.04
C LYS A 475 -1.92 -30.45 14.31
N PRO A 476 -2.95 -30.03 15.08
CA PRO A 476 -2.77 -29.41 16.38
C PRO A 476 -1.95 -30.35 17.30
N MET A 477 -0.95 -29.78 17.96
CA MET A 477 -0.23 -30.48 19.01
C MET A 477 -1.11 -30.47 20.28
N VAL A 478 -1.42 -31.65 20.78
CA VAL A 478 -2.15 -31.81 22.03
C VAL A 478 -1.13 -31.93 23.17
N PRO A 479 -0.98 -30.92 24.03
CA PRO A 479 0.00 -30.97 25.12
C PRO A 479 -0.46 -31.96 26.19
N PRO A 480 0.47 -32.65 26.92
CA PRO A 480 0.14 -33.62 27.95
C PRO A 480 -0.31 -32.90 29.25
N ILE A 481 -1.49 -32.28 29.21
CA ILE A 481 -2.08 -31.56 30.35
C ILE A 481 -3.17 -32.44 30.98
N LYS A 482 -3.23 -32.48 32.33
CA LYS A 482 -4.28 -33.23 33.06
C LYS A 482 -5.67 -32.73 32.63
N GLY A 483 -6.53 -33.66 32.18
CA GLY A 483 -7.91 -33.36 31.76
C GLY A 483 -8.01 -33.00 30.25
N ILE A 484 -6.94 -33.10 29.45
CA ILE A 484 -6.96 -32.84 28.01
C ILE A 484 -7.90 -33.77 27.24
N ASP A 485 -8.16 -34.99 27.79
CA ASP A 485 -9.09 -35.98 27.22
C ASP A 485 -10.53 -35.78 27.71
N GLY A 486 -10.82 -34.68 28.39
CA GLY A 486 -12.15 -34.35 28.88
C GLY A 486 -13.16 -34.14 27.76
N LYS A 487 -14.43 -34.56 27.96
CA LYS A 487 -15.50 -34.42 26.94
C LYS A 487 -15.80 -32.99 26.51
N ASN A 488 -15.31 -31.99 27.24
CA ASN A 488 -15.44 -30.56 27.00
C ASN A 488 -14.15 -29.93 26.40
N VAL A 489 -13.21 -30.76 26.02
CA VAL A 489 -11.95 -30.32 25.35
C VAL A 489 -12.04 -30.62 23.86
N PHE A 490 -11.79 -29.64 23.06
CA PHE A 490 -11.79 -29.71 21.59
C PHE A 490 -10.44 -29.26 21.05
N THR A 491 -9.95 -29.91 19.97
CA THR A 491 -8.69 -29.59 19.27
C THR A 491 -8.95 -29.24 17.82
#